data_7110a6566ff0e7513bb282f4275ba244
#
_entry.id   7110a6566ff0e7513bb282f4275ba244
#
_cell.length_a   1.000
_cell.length_b   1.000
_cell.length_c   1.000
_cell.angle_alpha   90.00
_cell.angle_beta   90.00
_cell.angle_gamma   90.00
#
_symmetry.space_group_name_H-M   'P 1'
#
loop_
_entity.id
_entity.type
_entity.pdbx_description
1 polymer ?
#
loop_
_entity_poly.entity_id
_entity_poly.type
_entity_poly.pdbx_seq_one_letter_code
_entity_poly.pdbx_strand_id
1 'polypeptide(L)'
;MTRTQSEIVSGLSLCVFVFTVCSPRPMVSPLQTEKETSTPKKKESKVSMSKNSKLLSTSAKRIQKELADITLDPPPNCSAGPKGDNIYEWRSTILGPPGSVYEGGVFFLDITFTPEYPFKPPKVTFRTRIYHCNINSQGVICLDILKDNWSPALTISKVLLSICSLLTDCNPADPLVGSIATQYMTNRAEHDRMARQWTKRYAT
;
A
#
# COMPACT_ATOMS: atom_id res chain seq x y z
N MET A 1 -11.91 -43.15 -36.14
CA MET A 1 -11.04 -42.29 -37.00
C MET A 1 -10.55 -41.13 -36.20
N THR A 2 -9.32 -41.16 -35.90
CA THR A 2 -8.42 -40.24 -35.18
C THR A 2 -8.24 -38.92 -35.89
N ARG A 3 -8.18 -37.82 -35.10
CA ARG A 3 -7.29 -36.66 -35.32
C ARG A 3 -7.29 -35.79 -34.05
N THR A 4 -6.33 -35.97 -33.30
CA THR A 4 -5.10 -35.29 -32.86
C THR A 4 -5.19 -33.77 -32.71
N GLN A 5 -4.91 -33.42 -31.50
CA GLN A 5 -4.37 -32.20 -30.95
C GLN A 5 -3.25 -31.56 -31.78
N SER A 6 -3.18 -30.28 -31.86
CA SER A 6 -1.90 -29.58 -31.73
C SER A 6 -2.13 -28.07 -31.54
N GLU A 7 -1.60 -27.57 -30.42
CA GLU A 7 -0.82 -26.34 -30.30
C GLU A 7 -1.43 -24.98 -30.70
N ILE A 8 -1.61 -24.11 -29.72
CA ILE A 8 -0.96 -22.79 -29.81
C ILE A 8 -0.60 -22.35 -28.38
N VAL A 9 0.69 -22.48 -28.09
CA VAL A 9 1.39 -21.72 -27.04
C VAL A 9 1.88 -20.46 -27.73
N SER A 10 1.61 -19.30 -27.18
CA SER A 10 2.54 -18.17 -27.17
C SER A 10 1.84 -16.87 -26.80
N GLY A 11 2.48 -16.16 -25.90
CA GLY A 11 2.42 -14.74 -25.83
C GLY A 11 2.39 -14.13 -24.44
N LEU A 12 3.24 -14.58 -23.50
CA LEU A 12 3.60 -13.77 -22.33
C LEU A 12 4.63 -12.74 -22.78
N SER A 13 4.17 -11.52 -23.07
CA SER A 13 5.04 -10.37 -23.28
C SER A 13 5.42 -9.78 -21.92
N LEU A 14 6.64 -10.09 -21.51
CA LEU A 14 7.32 -9.57 -20.34
C LEU A 14 7.79 -8.13 -20.65
N CYS A 15 7.04 -7.12 -20.27
CA CYS A 15 7.51 -5.73 -20.30
C CYS A 15 8.43 -5.48 -19.11
N VAL A 16 9.71 -5.73 -19.31
CA VAL A 16 10.79 -5.29 -18.42
C VAL A 16 11.08 -3.83 -18.75
N PHE A 17 10.66 -2.90 -17.89
CA PHE A 17 11.13 -1.53 -17.93
C PHE A 17 12.51 -1.44 -17.26
N VAL A 18 13.53 -1.39 -18.08
CA VAL A 18 14.89 -1.05 -17.68
C VAL A 18 15.00 0.47 -17.56
N PHE A 19 15.12 0.99 -16.35
CA PHE A 19 15.53 2.37 -16.13
C PHE A 19 17.04 2.49 -16.24
N THR A 20 17.50 3.08 -17.33
CA THR A 20 18.90 3.49 -17.53
C THR A 20 19.17 4.72 -16.69
N VAL A 21 20.04 4.56 -15.69
CA VAL A 21 20.59 5.65 -14.89
C VAL A 21 21.71 6.33 -15.70
N CYS A 22 21.50 7.57 -16.07
CA CYS A 22 22.54 8.42 -16.66
C CYS A 22 23.14 9.30 -15.56
N SER A 23 24.41 9.05 -15.27
CA SER A 23 25.26 9.85 -14.38
C SER A 23 26.09 10.83 -15.20
N PRO A 24 26.28 12.07 -14.79
CA PRO A 24 27.46 12.81 -15.17
C PRO A 24 28.38 13.11 -13.98
N ARG A 25 29.64 12.91 -14.21
CA ARG A 25 30.81 13.14 -13.32
C ARG A 25 31.23 14.62 -13.26
N PRO A 26 32.13 14.94 -12.31
CA PRO A 26 32.30 16.27 -11.76
C PRO A 26 33.45 17.05 -12.41
N MET A 27 33.44 18.35 -12.24
CA MET A 27 34.62 19.20 -12.44
C MET A 27 35.09 19.85 -11.13
N VAL A 28 36.38 19.91 -11.01
CA VAL A 28 37.29 20.16 -9.87
C VAL A 28 37.69 21.64 -9.80
N SER A 29 37.62 22.19 -8.54
CA SER A 29 38.54 23.11 -7.85
C SER A 29 38.81 24.56 -8.38
N PRO A 30 39.41 25.49 -7.60
CA PRO A 30 40.03 25.39 -6.28
C PRO A 30 39.81 26.57 -5.28
N LEU A 31 40.19 26.31 -4.04
CA LEU A 31 40.73 27.18 -2.93
C LEU A 31 40.47 28.70 -2.87
N GLN A 32 39.99 29.14 -1.71
CA GLN A 32 40.75 30.08 -0.88
C GLN A 32 40.25 30.14 0.58
N THR A 33 41.18 30.18 1.47
CA THR A 33 41.26 30.34 2.91
C THR A 33 40.73 31.69 3.40
N GLU A 34 40.17 31.73 4.62
CA GLU A 34 40.59 32.42 5.83
C GLU A 34 39.48 32.64 6.86
N LYS A 35 39.75 32.20 8.04
CA LYS A 35 39.92 32.71 9.42
C LYS A 35 38.70 32.89 10.32
N GLU A 36 38.89 32.20 11.39
CA GLU A 36 38.36 32.25 12.77
C GLU A 36 37.70 33.54 13.27
N THR A 37 36.60 33.35 14.06
CA THR A 37 36.50 33.91 15.42
C THR A 37 35.48 33.13 16.28
N SER A 38 35.85 33.02 17.55
CA SER A 38 35.37 32.21 18.66
C SER A 38 34.01 32.60 19.28
N THR A 39 33.25 31.54 19.68
CA THR A 39 32.48 31.25 20.92
C THR A 39 31.58 32.31 21.59
N PRO A 40 30.49 31.95 22.41
CA PRO A 40 30.41 30.79 23.29
C PRO A 40 29.03 30.08 23.42
N LYS A 41 29.14 28.84 23.89
CA LYS A 41 28.21 27.93 24.60
C LYS A 41 26.81 28.40 24.98
N LYS A 42 25.78 27.59 24.56
CA LYS A 42 24.63 27.29 25.38
C LYS A 42 24.33 25.77 25.33
N LYS A 43 24.60 25.12 26.48
CA LYS A 43 24.18 23.75 26.80
C LYS A 43 22.69 23.80 27.12
N GLU A 44 21.90 22.95 26.45
CA GLU A 44 20.79 22.21 27.04
C GLU A 44 19.91 21.61 25.93
N SER A 45 19.71 20.35 25.98
CA SER A 45 18.67 19.46 25.45
C SER A 45 19.19 18.27 24.61
N LYS A 46 20.08 17.48 25.22
CA LYS A 46 20.55 16.23 24.54
C LYS A 46 19.89 14.93 25.01
N VAL A 47 18.86 14.95 25.86
CA VAL A 47 18.33 13.73 26.47
C VAL A 47 17.07 13.18 25.80
N SER A 48 16.27 14.01 25.10
CA SER A 48 15.06 13.53 24.44
C SER A 48 15.22 13.03 23.00
N MET A 49 16.26 13.47 22.29
CA MET A 49 16.48 13.08 20.88
C MET A 49 17.01 11.65 20.71
N SER A 50 17.69 11.06 21.70
CA SER A 50 18.30 9.74 21.50
C SER A 50 17.32 8.56 21.55
N LYS A 51 16.23 8.68 22.29
CA LYS A 51 15.21 7.64 22.38
C LYS A 51 14.30 7.64 21.12
N ASN A 52 13.96 8.81 20.62
CA ASN A 52 13.16 8.93 19.40
C ASN A 52 13.95 8.52 18.14
N SER A 53 15.26 8.80 18.07
CA SER A 53 16.09 8.40 16.94
C SER A 53 16.32 6.88 16.87
N LYS A 54 16.42 6.20 18.03
CA LYS A 54 16.50 4.72 18.07
C LYS A 54 15.18 4.06 17.66
N LEU A 55 14.04 4.59 18.11
CA LEU A 55 12.72 4.08 17.73
C LEU A 55 12.47 4.30 16.22
N LEU A 56 12.82 5.48 15.70
CA LEU A 56 12.75 5.81 14.28
C LEU A 56 13.62 4.86 13.44
N SER A 57 14.84 4.57 13.88
CA SER A 57 15.74 3.65 13.19
C SER A 57 15.21 2.21 13.17
N THR A 58 14.50 1.77 14.19
CA THR A 58 13.89 0.44 14.27
C THR A 58 12.70 0.33 13.33
N SER A 59 11.82 1.33 13.32
CA SER A 59 10.71 1.43 12.39
C SER A 59 11.19 1.48 10.94
N ALA A 60 12.17 2.32 10.63
CA ALA A 60 12.76 2.41 9.31
C ALA A 60 13.34 1.09 8.81
N LYS A 61 14.10 0.39 9.66
CA LYS A 61 14.66 -0.93 9.33
C LYS A 61 13.57 -1.96 9.05
N ARG A 62 12.49 -1.96 9.85
CA ARG A 62 11.34 -2.84 9.64
C ARG A 62 10.65 -2.54 8.31
N ILE A 63 10.39 -1.28 7.99
CA ILE A 63 9.77 -0.85 6.73
C ILE A 63 10.66 -1.21 5.54
N GLN A 64 11.98 -0.99 5.63
CA GLN A 64 12.92 -1.37 4.57
C GLN A 64 12.95 -2.89 4.33
N LYS A 65 12.89 -3.70 5.40
CA LYS A 65 12.79 -5.14 5.28
C LYS A 65 11.50 -5.55 4.55
N GLU A 66 10.37 -5.00 4.96
CA GLU A 66 9.08 -5.33 4.32
C GLU A 66 9.02 -4.86 2.86
N LEU A 67 9.71 -3.76 2.52
CA LEU A 67 9.86 -3.32 1.14
C LEU A 67 10.64 -4.35 0.31
N ALA A 68 11.74 -4.88 0.85
CA ALA A 68 12.51 -5.92 0.19
C ALA A 68 11.67 -7.20 0.02
N ASP A 69 10.98 -7.62 1.07
CA ASP A 69 10.15 -8.82 1.07
C ASP A 69 9.00 -8.72 0.03
N ILE A 70 8.26 -7.61 0.01
CA ILE A 70 7.12 -7.44 -0.91
C ILE A 70 7.56 -7.19 -2.36
N THR A 71 8.77 -6.69 -2.57
CA THR A 71 9.33 -6.53 -3.91
C THR A 71 9.76 -7.88 -4.49
N LEU A 72 10.29 -8.76 -3.63
CA LEU A 72 10.75 -10.10 -4.03
C LEU A 72 9.58 -11.06 -4.24
N ASP A 73 8.58 -11.03 -3.36
CA ASP A 73 7.42 -11.92 -3.36
C ASP A 73 6.13 -11.10 -3.07
N PRO A 74 5.60 -10.39 -4.09
CA PRO A 74 4.41 -9.61 -3.93
C PRO A 74 3.17 -10.50 -3.74
N PRO A 75 2.20 -10.08 -2.89
CA PRO A 75 0.93 -10.77 -2.77
C PRO A 75 0.20 -10.84 -4.12
N PRO A 76 -0.59 -11.89 -4.39
CA PRO A 76 -1.38 -11.99 -5.60
C PRO A 76 -2.23 -10.73 -5.85
N ASN A 77 -2.20 -10.25 -7.07
CA ASN A 77 -2.96 -9.07 -7.52
C ASN A 77 -2.63 -7.75 -6.78
N CYS A 78 -1.51 -7.71 -6.06
CA CYS A 78 -1.09 -6.53 -5.31
C CYS A 78 0.32 -6.09 -5.69
N SER A 79 0.55 -4.78 -5.62
CA SER A 79 1.90 -4.19 -5.60
C SER A 79 1.93 -3.08 -4.56
N ALA A 80 3.06 -2.84 -3.93
CA ALA A 80 3.24 -1.74 -3.01
C ALA A 80 4.70 -1.27 -2.97
N GLY A 81 4.88 0.02 -2.69
CA GLY A 81 6.20 0.62 -2.54
C GLY A 81 6.13 2.09 -2.17
N PRO A 82 7.26 2.72 -1.84
CA PRO A 82 7.33 4.14 -1.50
C PRO A 82 6.79 5.03 -2.61
N LYS A 83 6.11 6.12 -2.22
CA LYS A 83 5.61 7.15 -3.13
C LYS A 83 6.72 8.06 -3.68
N GLY A 84 7.84 8.14 -2.96
CA GLY A 84 8.99 9.01 -3.23
C GLY A 84 10.10 8.67 -2.25
N ASP A 85 10.86 9.66 -1.81
CA ASP A 85 12.02 9.47 -0.92
C ASP A 85 11.63 9.12 0.53
N ASN A 86 10.38 9.36 0.91
CA ASN A 86 9.90 9.08 2.25
C ASN A 86 9.44 7.61 2.36
N ILE A 87 10.24 6.77 3.02
CA ILE A 87 9.92 5.35 3.24
C ILE A 87 8.68 5.11 4.11
N TYR A 88 8.18 6.12 4.82
CA TYR A 88 6.97 6.04 5.64
C TYR A 88 5.68 6.27 4.85
N GLU A 89 5.78 6.62 3.58
CA GLU A 89 4.63 6.85 2.71
C GLU A 89 4.70 5.95 1.48
N TRP A 90 3.78 4.99 1.41
CA TRP A 90 3.71 4.06 0.29
C TRP A 90 2.43 4.26 -0.51
N ARG A 91 2.49 3.83 -1.74
CA ARG A 91 1.33 3.59 -2.59
C ARG A 91 1.26 2.11 -2.90
N SER A 92 0.05 1.57 -2.82
CA SER A 92 -0.26 0.21 -3.24
C SER A 92 -1.28 0.23 -4.37
N THR A 93 -1.20 -0.79 -5.22
CA THR A 93 -2.19 -1.09 -6.23
C THR A 93 -2.76 -2.47 -5.95
N ILE A 94 -4.09 -2.60 -5.95
CA ILE A 94 -4.81 -3.87 -5.88
C ILE A 94 -5.60 -4.02 -7.17
N LEU A 95 -5.40 -5.13 -7.85
CA LEU A 95 -6.29 -5.53 -8.95
C LEU A 95 -7.51 -6.21 -8.35
N GLY A 96 -8.68 -5.84 -8.82
CA GLY A 96 -9.94 -6.44 -8.35
C GLY A 96 -9.88 -7.97 -8.43
N PRO A 97 -10.17 -8.69 -7.31
CA PRO A 97 -10.02 -10.13 -7.27
C PRO A 97 -10.85 -10.81 -8.36
N PRO A 98 -10.31 -11.85 -9.02
CA PRO A 98 -11.06 -12.63 -10.00
C PRO A 98 -12.37 -13.18 -9.42
N GLY A 99 -13.45 -13.14 -10.19
CA GLY A 99 -14.77 -13.59 -9.76
C GLY A 99 -15.52 -12.64 -8.83
N SER A 100 -14.87 -11.55 -8.35
CA SER A 100 -15.56 -10.53 -7.55
C SER A 100 -16.30 -9.51 -8.43
N VAL A 101 -17.15 -8.69 -7.80
CA VAL A 101 -17.81 -7.55 -8.46
C VAL A 101 -16.83 -6.43 -8.83
N TYR A 102 -15.61 -6.53 -8.39
CA TYR A 102 -14.50 -5.59 -8.60
C TYR A 102 -13.51 -6.08 -9.66
N GLU A 103 -13.73 -7.27 -10.24
CA GLU A 103 -12.86 -7.83 -11.28
C GLU A 103 -12.65 -6.85 -12.44
N GLY A 104 -11.40 -6.74 -12.92
CA GLY A 104 -10.99 -5.81 -13.97
C GLY A 104 -10.77 -4.38 -13.48
N GLY A 105 -11.03 -4.07 -12.22
CA GLY A 105 -10.73 -2.76 -11.63
C GLY A 105 -9.32 -2.68 -11.08
N VAL A 106 -8.74 -1.47 -11.08
CA VAL A 106 -7.45 -1.13 -10.49
C VAL A 106 -7.67 -0.15 -9.35
N PHE A 107 -7.37 -0.58 -8.12
CA PHE A 107 -7.60 0.21 -6.92
C PHE A 107 -6.29 0.69 -6.32
N PHE A 108 -6.14 1.99 -6.19
CA PHE A 108 -5.00 2.62 -5.55
C PHE A 108 -5.28 2.88 -4.07
N LEU A 109 -4.29 2.59 -3.24
CA LEU A 109 -4.32 2.83 -1.80
C LEU A 109 -3.10 3.65 -1.40
N ASP A 110 -3.28 4.53 -0.42
CA ASP A 110 -2.17 5.16 0.30
C ASP A 110 -1.96 4.40 1.62
N ILE A 111 -0.69 4.13 1.93
CA ILE A 111 -0.25 3.51 3.18
C ILE A 111 0.69 4.48 3.86
N THR A 112 0.38 4.86 5.09
CA THR A 112 1.21 5.75 5.90
C THR A 112 1.62 5.05 7.18
N PHE A 113 2.92 4.92 7.38
CA PHE A 113 3.50 4.38 8.60
C PHE A 113 3.73 5.48 9.63
N THR A 114 3.61 5.14 10.90
CA THR A 114 4.02 6.00 12.00
C THR A 114 5.42 5.63 12.48
N PRO A 115 6.11 6.53 13.21
CA PRO A 115 7.38 6.19 13.84
C PRO A 115 7.28 5.03 14.85
N GLU A 116 6.07 4.72 15.31
CA GLU A 116 5.80 3.62 16.25
C GLU A 116 5.55 2.27 15.55
N TYR A 117 5.57 2.22 14.22
CA TYR A 117 5.48 0.97 13.47
C TYR A 117 6.66 0.03 13.83
N PRO A 118 6.45 -1.26 14.06
CA PRO A 118 5.24 -2.06 13.87
C PRO A 118 4.34 -2.17 15.11
N PHE A 119 4.58 -1.43 16.17
CA PHE A 119 3.77 -1.52 17.40
C PHE A 119 2.39 -0.86 17.24
N LYS A 120 2.28 0.10 16.33
CA LYS A 120 1.00 0.64 15.87
C LYS A 120 0.74 0.27 14.42
N PRO A 121 -0.53 0.07 14.04
CA PRO A 121 -0.89 -0.24 12.66
C PRO A 121 -0.54 0.92 11.70
N PRO A 122 -0.28 0.63 10.43
CA PRO A 122 -0.22 1.66 9.40
C PRO A 122 -1.63 2.20 9.13
N LYS A 123 -1.71 3.43 8.68
CA LYS A 123 -2.94 3.99 8.12
C LYS A 123 -3.04 3.57 6.66
N VAL A 124 -4.11 2.88 6.29
CA VAL A 124 -4.39 2.46 4.92
C VAL A 124 -5.70 3.07 4.46
N THR A 125 -5.70 3.73 3.31
CA THR A 125 -6.88 4.37 2.75
C THR A 125 -6.98 4.16 1.25
N PHE A 126 -8.18 3.85 0.75
CA PHE A 126 -8.45 3.83 -0.68
C PHE A 126 -8.41 5.25 -1.27
N ARG A 127 -7.75 5.38 -2.39
CA ARG A 127 -7.80 6.60 -3.21
C ARG A 127 -8.81 6.45 -4.35
N THR A 128 -8.90 5.26 -4.89
CA THR A 128 -9.93 4.92 -5.88
C THR A 128 -11.27 4.78 -5.19
N ARG A 129 -12.30 5.43 -5.71
CA ARG A 129 -13.67 5.29 -5.19
C ARG A 129 -14.16 3.88 -5.44
N ILE A 130 -14.80 3.30 -4.42
CA ILE A 130 -15.31 1.94 -4.45
C ILE A 130 -16.70 1.88 -3.82
N TYR A 131 -17.56 1.03 -4.32
CA TYR A 131 -18.88 0.75 -3.73
C TYR A 131 -18.77 -0.48 -2.83
N HIS A 132 -18.61 -0.26 -1.52
CA HIS A 132 -18.34 -1.33 -0.56
C HIS A 132 -18.85 -0.95 0.84
N CYS A 133 -19.50 -1.88 1.56
CA CYS A 133 -20.09 -1.56 2.86
C CYS A 133 -19.05 -1.28 3.97
N ASN A 134 -17.83 -1.83 3.85
CA ASN A 134 -16.76 -1.62 4.83
C ASN A 134 -15.75 -0.53 4.42
N ILE A 135 -16.00 0.18 3.33
CA ILE A 135 -15.15 1.28 2.86
C ILE A 135 -16.02 2.50 2.59
N ASN A 136 -15.72 3.61 3.26
CA ASN A 136 -16.53 4.82 3.14
C ASN A 136 -16.08 5.72 1.96
N SER A 137 -16.79 6.81 1.73
CA SER A 137 -16.51 7.76 0.65
C SER A 137 -15.16 8.47 0.76
N GLN A 138 -14.54 8.47 1.95
CA GLN A 138 -13.20 9.01 2.19
C GLN A 138 -12.10 7.95 2.00
N GLY A 139 -12.45 6.71 1.65
CA GLY A 139 -11.53 5.61 1.48
C GLY A 139 -11.09 4.94 2.78
N VAL A 140 -11.69 5.30 3.93
CA VAL A 140 -11.40 4.63 5.21
C VAL A 140 -11.93 3.21 5.18
N ILE A 141 -11.13 2.26 5.65
CA ILE A 141 -11.41 0.83 5.65
C ILE A 141 -11.79 0.40 7.07
N CYS A 142 -12.93 -0.28 7.24
CA CYS A 142 -13.24 -1.03 8.44
C CYS A 142 -12.63 -2.43 8.33
N LEU A 143 -11.47 -2.62 8.92
CA LEU A 143 -10.76 -3.88 8.98
C LEU A 143 -10.14 -3.99 10.38
N ASP A 144 -10.45 -5.05 11.08
CA ASP A 144 -10.07 -5.27 12.49
C ASP A 144 -8.56 -5.29 12.71
N ILE A 145 -7.81 -5.90 11.79
CA ILE A 145 -6.33 -5.92 11.86
C ILE A 145 -5.68 -4.54 11.66
N LEU A 146 -6.41 -3.53 11.21
CA LEU A 146 -5.95 -2.14 11.14
C LEU A 146 -6.35 -1.34 12.39
N LYS A 147 -7.01 -1.97 13.35
CA LYS A 147 -7.52 -1.40 14.60
C LYS A 147 -7.07 -2.25 15.80
N ASP A 148 -8.02 -2.81 16.51
CA ASP A 148 -7.84 -3.49 17.80
C ASP A 148 -7.12 -4.83 17.68
N ASN A 149 -7.24 -5.52 16.55
CA ASN A 149 -6.59 -6.80 16.27
C ASN A 149 -5.23 -6.67 15.57
N TRP A 150 -4.66 -5.45 15.55
CA TRP A 150 -3.31 -5.27 15.03
C TRP A 150 -2.28 -6.01 15.90
N SER A 151 -1.33 -6.65 15.25
CA SER A 151 -0.17 -7.27 15.88
C SER A 151 1.11 -6.87 15.15
N PRO A 152 2.23 -6.63 15.86
CA PRO A 152 3.53 -6.38 15.24
C PRO A 152 4.05 -7.53 14.33
N ALA A 153 3.47 -8.73 14.45
CA ALA A 153 3.76 -9.85 13.57
C ALA A 153 3.12 -9.74 12.18
N LEU A 154 2.14 -8.83 12.02
CA LEU A 154 1.53 -8.56 10.72
C LEU A 154 2.49 -7.74 9.85
N THR A 155 2.43 -7.99 8.55
CA THR A 155 3.19 -7.29 7.51
C THR A 155 2.24 -6.59 6.54
N ILE A 156 2.77 -5.66 5.75
CA ILE A 156 1.97 -5.01 4.69
C ILE A 156 1.42 -6.04 3.70
N SER A 157 2.19 -7.07 3.37
CA SER A 157 1.70 -8.17 2.51
C SER A 157 0.46 -8.84 3.09
N LYS A 158 0.44 -9.13 4.39
CA LYS A 158 -0.74 -9.70 5.07
C LYS A 158 -1.92 -8.74 5.12
N VAL A 159 -1.65 -7.45 5.34
CA VAL A 159 -2.69 -6.41 5.30
C VAL A 159 -3.34 -6.33 3.92
N LEU A 160 -2.54 -6.33 2.85
CA LEU A 160 -3.06 -6.28 1.48
C LEU A 160 -3.87 -7.54 1.13
N LEU A 161 -3.41 -8.72 1.55
CA LEU A 161 -4.18 -9.97 1.39
C LEU A 161 -5.52 -9.91 2.12
N SER A 162 -5.54 -9.37 3.35
CA SER A 162 -6.78 -9.20 4.11
C SER A 162 -7.74 -8.20 3.43
N ILE A 163 -7.22 -7.15 2.80
CA ILE A 163 -8.04 -6.22 2.02
C ILE A 163 -8.57 -6.92 0.77
N CYS A 164 -7.78 -7.73 0.06
CA CYS A 164 -8.27 -8.52 -1.08
C CYS A 164 -9.38 -9.49 -0.66
N SER A 165 -9.25 -10.14 0.50
CA SER A 165 -10.29 -11.01 1.07
C SER A 165 -11.57 -10.21 1.37
N LEU A 166 -11.44 -9.01 1.95
CA LEU A 166 -12.58 -8.11 2.21
C LEU A 166 -13.28 -7.66 0.92
N LEU A 167 -12.54 -7.47 -0.18
CA LEU A 167 -13.11 -7.18 -1.50
C LEU A 167 -13.87 -8.38 -2.09
N THR A 168 -13.43 -9.59 -1.79
CA THR A 168 -14.09 -10.81 -2.25
C THR A 168 -15.36 -11.06 -1.43
N ASP A 169 -15.26 -10.89 -0.11
CA ASP A 169 -16.33 -11.20 0.84
C ASP A 169 -16.40 -10.11 1.93
N CYS A 170 -17.37 -9.22 1.81
CA CYS A 170 -17.52 -8.09 2.72
C CYS A 170 -18.12 -8.54 4.07
N ASN A 171 -17.93 -7.70 5.11
CA ASN A 171 -18.53 -7.89 6.43
C ASN A 171 -19.73 -6.95 6.64
N PRO A 172 -20.96 -7.37 6.32
CA PRO A 172 -22.15 -6.54 6.50
C PRO A 172 -22.59 -6.40 7.97
N ALA A 173 -21.99 -7.16 8.90
CA ALA A 173 -22.30 -7.08 10.33
C ALA A 173 -21.62 -5.87 11.00
N ASP A 174 -20.47 -5.41 10.48
CA ASP A 174 -19.76 -4.21 10.96
C ASP A 174 -19.49 -3.23 9.80
N PRO A 175 -20.54 -2.59 9.24
CA PRO A 175 -20.41 -1.74 8.09
C PRO A 175 -20.00 -0.30 8.46
N LEU A 176 -19.23 0.37 7.59
CA LEU A 176 -19.08 1.83 7.57
C LEU A 176 -20.20 2.52 6.81
N VAL A 177 -20.83 1.83 5.87
CA VAL A 177 -21.90 2.34 5.02
C VAL A 177 -23.11 1.41 5.12
N GLY A 178 -23.98 1.68 6.08
CA GLY A 178 -25.14 0.82 6.40
C GLY A 178 -26.09 0.64 5.24
N SER A 179 -26.31 1.64 4.39
CA SER A 179 -27.17 1.53 3.21
C SER A 179 -26.65 0.50 2.21
N ILE A 180 -25.34 0.42 2.01
CA ILE A 180 -24.71 -0.58 1.13
C ILE A 180 -24.81 -1.97 1.77
N ALA A 181 -24.60 -2.09 3.09
CA ALA A 181 -24.75 -3.35 3.81
C ALA A 181 -26.20 -3.87 3.73
N THR A 182 -27.18 -3.01 3.94
CA THR A 182 -28.59 -3.36 3.78
C THR A 182 -28.87 -3.85 2.36
N GLN A 183 -28.40 -3.14 1.35
CA GLN A 183 -28.57 -3.54 -0.05
C GLN A 183 -27.91 -4.89 -0.34
N TYR A 184 -26.70 -5.12 0.18
CA TYR A 184 -25.98 -6.40 0.06
C TYR A 184 -26.79 -7.57 0.62
N MET A 185 -27.46 -7.36 1.77
CA MET A 185 -28.24 -8.39 2.45
C MET A 185 -29.63 -8.59 1.84
N THR A 186 -30.28 -7.53 1.35
CA THR A 186 -31.69 -7.58 0.91
C THR A 186 -31.86 -7.63 -0.59
N ASN A 187 -30.92 -7.08 -1.36
CA ASN A 187 -30.98 -7.04 -2.83
C ASN A 187 -29.56 -7.18 -3.43
N ARG A 188 -29.02 -8.38 -3.33
CA ARG A 188 -27.67 -8.69 -3.79
C ARG A 188 -27.44 -8.37 -5.27
N ALA A 189 -28.43 -8.62 -6.12
CA ALA A 189 -28.32 -8.36 -7.55
C ALA A 189 -28.10 -6.86 -7.84
N GLU A 190 -28.84 -6.00 -7.15
CA GLU A 190 -28.69 -4.54 -7.30
C GLU A 190 -27.37 -4.04 -6.69
N HIS A 191 -26.97 -4.57 -5.52
CA HIS A 191 -25.67 -4.30 -4.94
C HIS A 191 -24.54 -4.62 -5.94
N ASP A 192 -24.55 -5.82 -6.50
CA ASP A 192 -23.51 -6.30 -7.41
C ASP A 192 -23.50 -5.49 -8.72
N ARG A 193 -24.68 -5.09 -9.22
CA ARG A 193 -24.81 -4.20 -10.36
C ARG A 193 -24.14 -2.84 -10.08
N MET A 194 -24.45 -2.24 -8.94
CA MET A 194 -23.88 -0.95 -8.52
C MET A 194 -22.36 -1.05 -8.33
N ALA A 195 -21.88 -2.09 -7.67
CA ALA A 195 -20.45 -2.31 -7.45
C ALA A 195 -19.68 -2.43 -8.78
N ARG A 196 -20.18 -3.21 -9.74
CA ARG A 196 -19.59 -3.31 -11.10
C ARG A 196 -19.64 -1.98 -11.85
N GLN A 197 -20.73 -1.23 -11.72
CA GLN A 197 -20.85 0.09 -12.35
C GLN A 197 -19.82 1.08 -11.80
N TRP A 198 -19.60 1.08 -10.47
CA TRP A 198 -18.59 1.93 -9.85
C TRP A 198 -17.18 1.50 -10.21
N THR A 199 -16.90 0.20 -10.25
CA THR A 199 -15.63 -0.35 -10.70
C THR A 199 -15.31 0.15 -12.11
N LYS A 200 -16.25 -0.01 -13.05
CA LYS A 200 -16.10 0.48 -14.42
C LYS A 200 -15.91 2.00 -14.52
N ARG A 201 -16.51 2.76 -13.61
CA ARG A 201 -16.47 4.23 -13.66
C ARG A 201 -15.23 4.82 -13.03
N TYR A 202 -14.70 4.22 -11.96
CA TYR A 202 -13.68 4.83 -11.12
C TYR A 202 -12.38 4.04 -11.02
N ALA A 203 -12.38 2.78 -11.44
CA ALA A 203 -11.26 1.87 -11.29
C ALA A 203 -10.73 1.28 -12.62
N THR A 204 -11.19 1.79 -13.74
CA THR A 204 -10.71 1.42 -15.09
C THR A 204 -10.07 2.60 -15.80
#